data_f833b25ce13a5212315125cef8acc340
#
_entry.id   f833b25ce13a5212315125cef8acc340
#
_cell.length_a   1.000
_cell.length_b   1.000
_cell.length_c   1.000
_cell.angle_alpha   90.00
_cell.angle_beta   90.00
_cell.angle_gamma   90.00
#
_symmetry.space_group_name_H-M   'P 1'
#
loop_
_entity.id
_entity.type
_entity.pdbx_description
1 polymer ?
#
loop_
_entity_poly.entity_id
_entity_poly.type
_entity_poly.pdbx_seq_one_letter_code
_entity_poly.pdbx_strand_id
1 'polypeptide(L)'
;MDPGTGGVLAMVGGVDFGASQFNRALQARRQPGSAFKPIVYAAALDKGKTLVSTVDDSPIEFSRSETEIWKPKNYDETFLGPIPLLEALAKSRNLATVRLLNEIGVDTVIGMARNLGIQSPIERNLSIALGSSGVTPLEMVTAYSTFAAGGQRPTPYFIREVQDGQGDVLEDRKSVV
;
A
#
# COMPACT_ATOMS: atom_id res chain seq x y z
N MET A 1 0.19 14.56 -3.64
CA MET A 1 1.62 14.69 -3.30
C MET A 1 2.43 14.65 -4.58
N ASP A 2 3.46 15.44 -4.69
CA ASP A 2 4.43 15.39 -5.78
C ASP A 2 5.39 14.20 -5.55
N PRO A 3 5.47 13.23 -6.49
CA PRO A 3 6.30 12.04 -6.29
C PRO A 3 7.81 12.33 -6.27
N GLY A 4 8.25 13.37 -6.98
CA GLY A 4 9.67 13.72 -7.08
C GLY A 4 10.21 14.44 -5.84
N THR A 5 9.37 15.23 -5.16
CA THR A 5 9.79 16.07 -4.02
C THR A 5 9.23 15.62 -2.67
N GLY A 6 8.08 14.96 -2.67
CA GLY A 6 7.32 14.63 -1.46
C GLY A 6 6.41 15.77 -0.95
N GLY A 7 6.37 16.91 -1.64
CA GLY A 7 5.50 18.02 -1.28
C GLY A 7 4.02 17.65 -1.37
N VAL A 8 3.26 17.86 -0.31
CA VAL A 8 1.80 17.64 -0.32
C VAL A 8 1.14 18.86 -0.94
N LEU A 9 0.67 18.71 -2.18
CA LEU A 9 0.10 19.80 -2.98
C LEU A 9 -1.32 20.18 -2.54
N ALA A 10 -2.10 19.20 -2.06
CA ALA A 10 -3.43 19.41 -1.53
C ALA A 10 -3.79 18.30 -0.54
N MET A 11 -4.55 18.63 0.50
CA MET A 11 -5.04 17.68 1.48
C MET A 11 -6.39 18.16 2.03
N VAL A 12 -7.36 17.25 2.09
CA VAL A 12 -8.66 17.49 2.73
C VAL A 12 -8.86 16.42 3.80
N GLY A 13 -8.84 16.81 5.05
CA GLY A 13 -9.00 15.91 6.19
C GLY A 13 -10.44 15.73 6.66
N GLY A 14 -11.33 16.63 6.28
CA GLY A 14 -12.75 16.65 6.68
C GLY A 14 -13.50 17.78 6.00
N VAL A 15 -14.83 17.82 6.19
CA VAL A 15 -15.72 18.81 5.58
C VAL A 15 -15.65 20.16 6.33
N ASP A 16 -15.59 20.11 7.66
CA ASP A 16 -15.61 21.28 8.53
C ASP A 16 -14.72 21.02 9.75
N PHE A 17 -13.71 21.86 9.93
CA PHE A 17 -12.78 21.78 11.05
C PHE A 17 -13.43 22.14 12.39
N GLY A 18 -14.39 23.07 12.40
CA GLY A 18 -15.15 23.43 13.60
C GLY A 18 -16.01 22.30 14.13
N ALA A 19 -16.57 21.49 13.21
CA ALA A 19 -17.36 20.32 13.57
C ALA A 19 -16.50 19.09 13.95
N SER A 20 -15.32 18.95 13.35
CA SER A 20 -14.41 17.85 13.63
C SER A 20 -12.96 18.19 13.26
N GLN A 21 -12.09 18.18 14.26
CA GLN A 21 -10.65 18.37 14.09
C GLN A 21 -9.92 17.09 13.64
N PHE A 22 -10.64 15.96 13.55
CA PHE A 22 -10.07 14.68 13.13
C PHE A 22 -9.71 14.70 11.64
N ASN A 23 -8.40 14.73 11.35
CA ASN A 23 -7.89 14.73 9.99
C ASN A 23 -7.86 13.30 9.42
N ARG A 24 -8.82 12.98 8.56
CA ARG A 24 -8.98 11.64 7.99
C ARG A 24 -7.83 11.24 7.06
N ALA A 25 -7.17 12.18 6.43
CA ALA A 25 -6.03 11.88 5.55
C ALA A 25 -4.79 11.39 6.32
N LEU A 26 -4.64 11.82 7.59
CA LEU A 26 -3.49 11.51 8.43
C LEU A 26 -3.81 10.49 9.54
N GLN A 27 -5.03 10.52 10.06
CA GLN A 27 -5.38 9.81 11.31
C GLN A 27 -6.30 8.61 11.08
N ALA A 28 -7.16 8.63 10.03
CA ALA A 28 -8.04 7.51 9.75
C ALA A 28 -7.28 6.35 9.12
N ARG A 29 -7.33 5.19 9.77
CA ARG A 29 -6.84 3.94 9.20
C ARG A 29 -8.02 3.21 8.56
N ARG A 30 -7.93 2.98 7.26
CA ARG A 30 -8.93 2.28 6.46
C ARG A 30 -8.28 1.14 5.69
N GLN A 31 -9.03 0.07 5.52
CA GLN A 31 -8.59 -1.07 4.71
C GLN A 31 -8.41 -0.60 3.26
N PRO A 32 -7.19 -0.67 2.70
CA PRO A 32 -6.93 -0.24 1.33
C PRO A 32 -7.56 -1.18 0.28
N GLY A 33 -7.95 -2.38 0.67
CA GLY A 33 -8.48 -3.36 -0.26
C GLY A 33 -7.48 -3.68 -1.38
N SER A 34 -7.97 -3.81 -2.60
CA SER A 34 -7.13 -4.13 -3.77
C SER A 34 -6.05 -3.10 -4.08
N ALA A 35 -6.10 -1.88 -3.51
CA ALA A 35 -5.00 -0.93 -3.63
C ALA A 35 -3.72 -1.40 -2.91
N PHE A 36 -3.79 -2.41 -2.04
CA PHE A 36 -2.62 -3.01 -1.42
C PHE A 36 -1.88 -4.02 -2.34
N LYS A 37 -2.55 -4.57 -3.35
CA LYS A 37 -1.98 -5.60 -4.24
C LYS A 37 -0.68 -5.21 -4.91
N PRO A 38 -0.48 -4.00 -5.46
CA PRO A 38 0.80 -3.61 -6.04
C PRO A 38 1.99 -3.80 -5.10
N ILE A 39 1.80 -3.67 -3.77
CA ILE A 39 2.84 -3.90 -2.75
C ILE A 39 3.20 -5.39 -2.68
N VAL A 40 2.21 -6.29 -2.75
CA VAL A 40 2.44 -7.75 -2.79
C VAL A 40 3.22 -8.14 -4.05
N TYR A 41 2.82 -7.58 -5.20
CA TYR A 41 3.50 -7.86 -6.47
C TYR A 41 4.92 -7.28 -6.51
N ALA A 42 5.13 -6.07 -5.96
CA ALA A 42 6.47 -5.50 -5.81
C ALA A 42 7.38 -6.41 -4.96
N ALA A 43 6.86 -6.92 -3.84
CA ALA A 43 7.57 -7.87 -2.99
C ALA A 43 7.91 -9.17 -3.74
N ALA A 44 7.03 -9.65 -4.60
CA ALA A 44 7.28 -10.84 -5.42
C ALA A 44 8.37 -10.60 -6.47
N LEU A 45 8.37 -9.43 -7.13
CA LEU A 45 9.40 -9.05 -8.09
C LEU A 45 10.77 -8.92 -7.40
N ASP A 46 10.82 -8.32 -6.21
CA ASP A 46 12.04 -8.21 -5.39
C ASP A 46 12.59 -9.58 -4.97
N LYS A 47 11.72 -10.60 -4.85
CA LYS A 47 12.08 -12.02 -4.63
C LYS A 47 12.46 -12.78 -5.89
N GLY A 48 12.62 -12.09 -7.02
CA GLY A 48 13.08 -12.70 -8.29
C GLY A 48 11.96 -13.22 -9.18
N LYS A 49 10.69 -13.02 -8.84
CA LYS A 49 9.58 -13.25 -9.78
C LYS A 49 9.66 -12.21 -10.92
N THR A 50 9.04 -12.52 -12.03
CA THR A 50 8.92 -11.61 -13.17
C THR A 50 7.44 -11.40 -13.52
N LEU A 51 7.13 -10.39 -14.31
CA LEU A 51 5.76 -10.13 -14.76
C LEU A 51 5.15 -11.30 -15.55
N VAL A 52 5.98 -12.14 -16.18
CA VAL A 52 5.56 -13.34 -16.90
C VAL A 52 5.58 -14.62 -16.04
N SER A 53 6.06 -14.56 -14.80
CA SER A 53 5.94 -15.69 -13.87
C SER A 53 4.47 -16.05 -13.69
N THR A 54 4.18 -17.35 -13.66
CA THR A 54 2.80 -17.85 -13.57
C THR A 54 2.34 -17.98 -12.12
N VAL A 55 1.09 -17.63 -11.86
CA VAL A 55 0.36 -17.88 -10.62
C VAL A 55 -1.00 -18.47 -10.94
N ASP A 56 -1.50 -19.40 -10.12
CA ASP A 56 -2.79 -20.03 -10.34
C ASP A 56 -3.92 -19.24 -9.67
N ASP A 57 -4.97 -18.95 -10.42
CA ASP A 57 -6.19 -18.25 -9.98
C ASP A 57 -7.37 -19.22 -9.66
N SER A 58 -7.11 -20.51 -9.50
CA SER A 58 -8.11 -21.51 -9.13
C SER A 58 -8.51 -21.40 -7.64
N PRO A 59 -9.66 -21.93 -7.23
CA PRO A 59 -10.10 -21.94 -5.83
C PRO A 59 -9.03 -22.46 -4.88
N ILE A 60 -8.95 -21.88 -3.69
CA ILE A 60 -7.99 -22.28 -2.64
C ILE A 60 -8.64 -22.13 -1.27
N GLU A 61 -8.24 -22.99 -0.34
CA GLU A 61 -8.68 -22.97 1.05
C GLU A 61 -7.46 -22.97 1.96
N PHE A 62 -7.55 -22.22 3.06
CA PHE A 62 -6.52 -22.19 4.10
C PHE A 62 -7.13 -22.52 5.45
N SER A 63 -6.55 -23.47 6.17
CA SER A 63 -6.92 -23.72 7.57
C SER A 63 -6.36 -22.60 8.44
N ARG A 64 -7.22 -21.92 9.21
CA ARG A 64 -6.83 -20.95 10.23
C ARG A 64 -6.75 -21.57 11.62
N SER A 65 -7.57 -22.60 11.87
CA SER A 65 -7.58 -23.41 13.06
C SER A 65 -8.17 -24.78 12.72
N GLU A 66 -8.30 -25.68 13.70
CA GLU A 66 -8.96 -26.98 13.51
C GLU A 66 -10.43 -26.86 13.06
N THR A 67 -11.07 -25.74 13.36
CA THR A 67 -12.50 -25.50 13.09
C THR A 67 -12.79 -24.39 12.08
N GLU A 68 -11.77 -23.59 11.69
CA GLU A 68 -11.96 -22.44 10.81
C GLU A 68 -11.17 -22.61 9.50
N ILE A 69 -11.90 -22.69 8.38
CA ILE A 69 -11.34 -22.71 7.02
C ILE A 69 -11.65 -21.36 6.35
N TRP A 70 -10.60 -20.66 5.91
CA TRP A 70 -10.75 -19.45 5.13
C TRP A 70 -10.73 -19.77 3.64
N LYS A 71 -11.80 -19.36 2.94
CA LYS A 71 -12.00 -19.57 1.50
C LYS A 71 -12.12 -18.20 0.81
N PRO A 72 -11.00 -17.59 0.39
CA PRO A 72 -11.07 -16.35 -0.39
C PRO A 72 -11.78 -16.59 -1.72
N LYS A 73 -12.38 -15.55 -2.28
CA LYS A 73 -13.06 -15.58 -3.58
C LYS A 73 -12.61 -14.44 -4.46
N ASN A 74 -12.65 -14.64 -5.77
CA ASN A 74 -12.61 -13.55 -6.73
C ASN A 74 -13.94 -12.78 -6.70
N TYR A 75 -13.90 -11.48 -7.00
CA TYR A 75 -15.09 -10.62 -6.92
C TYR A 75 -16.19 -11.08 -7.90
N ASP A 76 -15.80 -11.52 -9.08
CA ASP A 76 -16.68 -11.99 -10.16
C ASP A 76 -17.01 -13.48 -10.09
N GLU A 77 -16.51 -14.16 -9.05
CA GLU A 77 -16.66 -15.62 -8.84
C GLU A 77 -16.14 -16.48 -10.02
N THR A 78 -15.37 -15.91 -10.94
CA THR A 78 -14.72 -16.63 -12.05
C THR A 78 -13.28 -17.03 -11.72
N PHE A 79 -12.75 -18.00 -12.46
CA PHE A 79 -11.41 -18.54 -12.26
C PHE A 79 -10.70 -18.62 -13.61
N LEU A 80 -9.44 -18.18 -13.66
CA LEU A 80 -8.66 -18.15 -14.90
C LEU A 80 -7.60 -19.26 -14.97
N GLY A 81 -7.44 -20.03 -13.88
CA GLY A 81 -6.35 -21.01 -13.78
C GLY A 81 -4.96 -20.36 -13.76
N PRO A 82 -3.94 -21.01 -14.32
CA PRO A 82 -2.59 -20.46 -14.40
C PRO A 82 -2.53 -19.24 -15.33
N ILE A 83 -2.15 -18.06 -14.80
CA ILE A 83 -2.02 -16.78 -15.52
C ILE A 83 -0.72 -16.07 -15.15
N PRO A 84 -0.19 -15.19 -16.02
CA PRO A 84 0.95 -14.35 -15.70
C PRO A 84 0.65 -13.38 -14.54
N LEU A 85 1.67 -13.02 -13.74
CA LEU A 85 1.55 -12.03 -12.67
C LEU A 85 1.00 -10.69 -13.18
N LEU A 86 1.43 -10.25 -14.38
CA LEU A 86 0.93 -9.04 -15.01
C LEU A 86 -0.60 -9.08 -15.18
N GLU A 87 -1.14 -10.18 -15.68
CA GLU A 87 -2.57 -10.35 -15.90
C GLU A 87 -3.32 -10.44 -14.56
N ALA A 88 -2.77 -11.18 -13.61
CA ALA A 88 -3.35 -11.33 -12.27
C ALA A 88 -3.49 -9.98 -11.55
N LEU A 89 -2.46 -9.11 -11.66
CA LEU A 89 -2.50 -7.75 -11.10
C LEU A 89 -3.48 -6.85 -11.88
N ALA A 90 -3.40 -6.83 -13.21
CA ALA A 90 -4.24 -6.00 -14.07
C ALA A 90 -5.74 -6.30 -13.89
N LYS A 91 -6.09 -7.57 -13.74
CA LYS A 91 -7.47 -8.02 -13.46
C LYS A 91 -7.81 -8.05 -11.97
N SER A 92 -6.88 -7.64 -11.12
CA SER A 92 -7.08 -7.58 -9.65
C SER A 92 -7.56 -8.92 -9.06
N ARG A 93 -6.97 -10.07 -9.50
CA ARG A 93 -7.38 -11.42 -9.07
C ARG A 93 -7.04 -11.65 -7.59
N ASN A 94 -8.03 -11.98 -6.79
CA ASN A 94 -7.85 -12.19 -5.35
C ASN A 94 -7.11 -13.48 -5.06
N LEU A 95 -7.52 -14.59 -5.67
CA LEU A 95 -6.96 -15.92 -5.42
C LEU A 95 -5.50 -15.99 -5.82
N ALA A 96 -5.16 -15.48 -7.01
CA ALA A 96 -3.79 -15.36 -7.47
C ALA A 96 -2.93 -14.55 -6.49
N THR A 97 -3.43 -13.41 -5.99
CA THR A 97 -2.68 -12.56 -5.06
C THR A 97 -2.47 -13.24 -3.70
N VAL A 98 -3.47 -13.97 -3.18
CA VAL A 98 -3.33 -14.71 -1.92
C VAL A 98 -2.31 -15.85 -2.06
N ARG A 99 -2.34 -16.60 -3.19
CA ARG A 99 -1.32 -17.63 -3.46
C ARG A 99 0.07 -17.04 -3.55
N LEU A 100 0.22 -15.93 -4.29
CA LEU A 100 1.50 -15.24 -4.42
C LEU A 100 2.05 -14.83 -3.06
N LEU A 101 1.20 -14.22 -2.20
CA LEU A 101 1.61 -13.85 -0.84
C LEU A 101 1.99 -15.07 0.00
N ASN A 102 1.24 -16.17 -0.10
CA ASN A 102 1.55 -17.40 0.62
C ASN A 102 2.89 -18.01 0.18
N GLU A 103 3.23 -17.90 -1.11
CA GLU A 103 4.49 -18.38 -1.67
C GLU A 103 5.69 -17.54 -1.20
N ILE A 104 5.60 -16.20 -1.28
CA ILE A 104 6.72 -15.30 -0.95
C ILE A 104 6.83 -15.00 0.55
N GLY A 105 5.79 -15.30 1.31
CA GLY A 105 5.71 -15.10 2.75
C GLY A 105 5.20 -13.74 3.19
N VAL A 106 4.40 -13.76 4.26
CA VAL A 106 3.75 -12.55 4.85
C VAL A 106 4.79 -11.52 5.27
N ASP A 107 5.90 -11.93 5.89
CA ASP A 107 6.94 -11.03 6.38
C ASP A 107 7.66 -10.29 5.25
N THR A 108 7.83 -10.92 4.09
CA THR A 108 8.38 -10.29 2.89
C THR A 108 7.51 -9.11 2.45
N VAL A 109 6.19 -9.30 2.43
CA VAL A 109 5.25 -8.25 2.03
C VAL A 109 5.17 -7.14 3.08
N ILE A 110 5.19 -7.48 4.38
CA ILE A 110 5.26 -6.47 5.46
C ILE A 110 6.55 -5.65 5.33
N GLY A 111 7.69 -6.29 5.06
CA GLY A 111 8.97 -5.60 4.82
C GLY A 111 8.88 -4.63 3.64
N MET A 112 8.31 -5.05 2.50
CA MET A 112 8.08 -4.20 1.34
C MET A 112 7.17 -3.02 1.69
N ALA A 113 6.06 -3.26 2.40
CA ALA A 113 5.16 -2.19 2.82
C ALA A 113 5.89 -1.13 3.69
N ARG A 114 6.77 -1.57 4.61
CA ARG A 114 7.62 -0.66 5.42
C ARG A 114 8.58 0.15 4.56
N ASN A 115 9.23 -0.48 3.60
CA ASN A 115 10.13 0.19 2.66
C ASN A 115 9.40 1.25 1.83
N LEU A 116 8.14 1.00 1.48
CA LEU A 116 7.28 1.93 0.75
C LEU A 116 6.64 3.03 1.63
N GLY A 117 6.89 3.02 2.96
CA GLY A 117 6.47 4.09 3.87
C GLY A 117 5.20 3.81 4.68
N ILE A 118 4.65 2.59 4.65
CA ILE A 118 3.51 2.21 5.48
C ILE A 118 4.01 1.87 6.89
N GLN A 119 3.64 2.68 7.88
CA GLN A 119 4.01 2.53 9.30
C GLN A 119 2.88 1.94 10.15
N SER A 120 1.63 2.04 9.66
CA SER A 120 0.46 1.45 10.34
C SER A 120 0.67 -0.04 10.62
N PRO A 121 0.19 -0.58 11.74
CA PRO A 121 0.28 -2.01 12.03
C PRO A 121 -0.36 -2.86 10.93
N ILE A 122 0.36 -3.86 10.45
CA ILE A 122 -0.12 -4.82 9.46
C ILE A 122 -0.23 -6.18 10.15
N GLU A 123 -1.39 -6.80 10.06
CA GLU A 123 -1.64 -8.13 10.61
C GLU A 123 -0.81 -9.20 9.87
N ARG A 124 -0.28 -10.18 10.63
CA ARG A 124 0.59 -11.24 10.08
C ARG A 124 -0.24 -12.44 9.62
N ASN A 125 -1.09 -12.24 8.64
CA ASN A 125 -1.93 -13.30 8.06
C ASN A 125 -2.13 -13.10 6.55
N LEU A 126 -2.67 -14.11 5.86
CA LEU A 126 -2.83 -14.10 4.41
C LEU A 126 -3.87 -13.10 3.91
N SER A 127 -4.77 -12.59 4.77
CA SER A 127 -5.78 -11.62 4.32
C SER A 127 -5.19 -10.26 3.95
N ILE A 128 -3.94 -9.97 4.35
CA ILE A 128 -3.25 -8.74 3.92
C ILE A 128 -3.07 -8.68 2.39
N ALA A 129 -3.05 -9.82 1.69
CA ALA A 129 -3.09 -9.87 0.23
C ALA A 129 -4.25 -9.07 -0.37
N LEU A 130 -5.35 -8.98 0.38
CA LEU A 130 -6.57 -8.28 -0.01
C LEU A 130 -6.72 -6.93 0.69
N GLY A 131 -5.66 -6.44 1.34
CA GLY A 131 -5.64 -5.14 2.02
C GLY A 131 -6.55 -5.08 3.25
N SER A 132 -6.57 -6.12 4.08
CA SER A 132 -7.40 -6.20 5.29
C SER A 132 -6.90 -5.30 6.44
N SER A 133 -5.61 -4.97 6.49
CA SER A 133 -5.06 -4.11 7.53
C SER A 133 -5.30 -2.63 7.24
N GLY A 134 -5.73 -1.87 8.26
CA GLY A 134 -6.00 -0.44 8.11
C GLY A 134 -4.72 0.38 8.01
N VAL A 135 -4.64 1.22 6.98
CA VAL A 135 -3.55 2.17 6.72
C VAL A 135 -4.11 3.56 6.48
N THR A 136 -3.29 4.61 6.63
CA THR A 136 -3.74 5.97 6.35
C THR A 136 -3.69 6.32 4.86
N PRO A 137 -4.53 7.24 4.36
CA PRO A 137 -4.43 7.74 3.00
C PRO A 137 -3.05 8.30 2.66
N LEU A 138 -2.38 9.00 3.58
CA LEU A 138 -1.04 9.54 3.35
C LEU A 138 -0.01 8.43 3.14
N GLU A 139 -0.06 7.33 3.92
CA GLU A 139 0.82 6.18 3.74
C GLU A 139 0.63 5.53 2.36
N MET A 140 -0.63 5.36 1.92
CA MET A 140 -0.91 4.82 0.59
C MET A 140 -0.41 5.74 -0.53
N VAL A 141 -0.64 7.06 -0.41
CA VAL A 141 -0.12 8.03 -1.37
C VAL A 141 1.41 8.00 -1.41
N THR A 142 2.08 7.86 -0.26
CA THR A 142 3.55 7.75 -0.19
C THR A 142 4.05 6.49 -0.90
N ALA A 143 3.40 5.34 -0.67
CA ALA A 143 3.75 4.08 -1.33
C ALA A 143 3.59 4.18 -2.85
N TYR A 144 2.49 4.74 -3.34
CA TYR A 144 2.25 4.94 -4.77
C TYR A 144 3.19 5.99 -5.39
N SER A 145 3.54 7.04 -4.65
CA SER A 145 4.55 8.02 -5.10
C SER A 145 5.92 7.38 -5.25
N THR A 146 6.27 6.38 -4.42
CA THR A 146 7.51 5.62 -4.58
C THR A 146 7.54 4.87 -5.92
N PHE A 147 6.42 4.23 -6.32
CA PHE A 147 6.33 3.61 -7.64
C PHE A 147 6.47 4.64 -8.77
N ALA A 148 5.78 5.79 -8.66
CA ALA A 148 5.84 6.85 -9.65
C ALA A 148 7.23 7.51 -9.77
N ALA A 149 8.01 7.50 -8.69
CA ALA A 149 9.37 8.02 -8.62
C ALA A 149 10.46 6.97 -8.96
N GLY A 150 10.10 5.87 -9.62
CA GLY A 150 11.05 4.82 -10.01
C GLY A 150 11.69 4.08 -8.84
N GLY A 151 10.99 3.97 -7.71
CA GLY A 151 11.43 3.28 -6.51
C GLY A 151 12.06 4.18 -5.44
N GLN A 152 12.21 5.48 -5.71
CA GLN A 152 12.69 6.44 -4.72
C GLN A 152 11.53 6.89 -3.83
N ARG A 153 11.58 6.55 -2.54
CA ARG A 153 10.54 6.94 -1.61
C ARG A 153 10.67 8.39 -1.19
N PRO A 154 9.68 9.25 -1.55
CA PRO A 154 9.68 10.63 -1.09
C PRO A 154 9.29 10.71 0.40
N THR A 155 9.83 11.69 1.11
CA THR A 155 9.37 12.02 2.46
C THR A 155 8.27 13.07 2.36
N PRO A 156 7.03 12.77 2.80
CA PRO A 156 5.94 13.74 2.76
C PRO A 156 6.24 14.97 3.62
N TYR A 157 5.93 16.17 3.09
CA TYR A 157 6.00 17.42 3.85
C TYR A 157 4.90 18.38 3.41
N PHE A 158 4.51 19.29 4.32
CA PHE A 158 3.46 20.28 4.12
C PHE A 158 4.05 21.70 4.08
N ILE A 159 5.12 21.96 4.83
CA ILE A 159 5.79 23.23 4.92
C ILE A 159 7.18 23.07 4.29
N ARG A 160 7.50 23.87 3.32
CA ARG A 160 8.81 23.86 2.66
C ARG A 160 9.80 24.77 3.36
N GLU A 161 9.36 25.99 3.73
CA GLU A 161 10.17 26.98 4.41
C GLU A 161 9.26 27.97 5.17
N VAL A 162 9.80 28.58 6.20
CA VAL A 162 9.20 29.69 6.95
C VAL A 162 10.05 30.93 6.76
N GLN A 163 9.43 32.03 6.33
CA GLN A 163 10.10 33.32 6.12
C GLN A 163 9.54 34.39 7.07
N ASP A 164 10.36 35.36 7.45
CA ASP A 164 9.91 36.54 8.16
C ASP A 164 9.20 37.55 7.23
N GLY A 165 8.75 38.70 7.80
CA GLY A 165 8.10 39.76 7.03
C GLY A 165 9.01 40.49 6.04
N GLN A 166 10.33 40.27 6.05
CA GLN A 166 11.32 40.84 5.17
C GLN A 166 11.75 39.86 4.06
N GLY A 167 11.30 38.58 4.16
CA GLY A 167 11.63 37.55 3.20
C GLY A 167 12.86 36.70 3.58
N ASP A 168 13.42 36.94 4.75
CA ASP A 168 14.53 36.14 5.25
C ASP A 168 14.06 34.79 5.71
N VAL A 169 14.72 33.71 5.27
CA VAL A 169 14.37 32.32 5.63
C VAL A 169 14.75 32.06 7.08
N LEU A 170 13.74 31.87 7.92
CA LEU A 170 13.90 31.52 9.34
C LEU A 170 14.13 30.02 9.51
N GLU A 171 13.45 29.20 8.71
CA GLU A 171 13.52 27.74 8.77
C GLU A 171 13.23 27.16 7.40
N ASP A 172 14.01 26.19 6.96
CA ASP A 172 13.76 25.43 5.74
C ASP A 172 13.79 23.90 6.01
N ARG A 173 13.26 23.12 5.06
CA ARG A 173 13.22 21.66 5.16
C ARG A 173 14.62 21.02 5.25
N LYS A 174 15.68 21.70 4.76
CA LYS A 174 17.06 21.20 4.78
C LYS A 174 17.71 21.35 6.14
N SER A 175 17.18 22.26 6.98
CA SER A 175 17.68 22.54 8.32
C SER A 175 17.12 21.59 9.39
N VAL A 176 16.09 20.81 9.06
CA VAL A 176 15.48 19.82 9.97
C VAL A 176 16.13 18.46 9.69
N VAL A 177 17.28 18.21 10.32
CA VAL A 177 17.97 16.92 10.35
C VAL A 177 17.68 16.22 11.69
#